data_f65e0d4fd7ff59a77242b628d75e7099
#
_entry.id   f65e0d4fd7ff59a77242b628d75e7099
#
_cell.length_a   1.000
_cell.length_b   1.000
_cell.length_c   1.000
_cell.angle_alpha   90.00
_cell.angle_beta   90.00
_cell.angle_gamma   90.00
#
_symmetry.space_group_name_H-M   'P 1'
#
loop_
_entity.id
_entity.type
_entity.pdbx_description
1 polymer ?
#
loop_
_entity_poly.entity_id
_entity_poly.type
_entity_poly.pdbx_seq_one_letter_code
_entity_poly.pdbx_strand_id
1 'polypeptide(L)'
;IVGLGLLWQTEIGDYKRENKTIPEGLLYGTINDRIEVLRGLMDTDGTIREKGTYSFCNTSEYLAKGVHHIVKSLGGNSKITKYTNAYKGYYVVSFSLRNINPFKLKRKADRWIENNHYMSGSRVSIESIEAIEETVFSKCISVDSPTKSYLIENSIVTHNTTLSAEYMILYMAVYGELDGVGKVTVGMYVGDTMDNGCKNLRNNIEHRYNNSEFLKRFIPTVRFTDSRMEFTN
;
A
#
# COMPACT_ATOMS: atom_id res chain seq x y z
N ILE A 1 15.91 20.68 19.30
CA ILE A 1 16.12 19.45 18.52
C ILE A 1 16.51 18.28 19.44
N VAL A 2 17.16 18.56 20.57
CA VAL A 2 17.61 17.56 21.56
C VAL A 2 16.45 16.82 22.25
N GLY A 3 15.25 17.36 22.25
CA GLY A 3 14.07 16.76 22.88
C GLY A 3 13.23 15.81 22.01
N LEU A 4 13.53 15.65 20.71
CA LEU A 4 12.65 14.92 19.78
C LEU A 4 13.12 13.50 19.43
N GLY A 5 14.17 12.98 20.08
CA GLY A 5 14.66 11.61 19.81
C GLY A 5 15.18 11.40 18.38
N LEU A 6 15.37 12.47 17.60
CA LEU A 6 15.98 12.42 16.28
C LEU A 6 17.48 12.10 16.31
N LEU A 7 18.05 12.15 17.50
CA LEU A 7 19.42 11.79 17.76
C LEU A 7 19.44 10.43 18.43
N TRP A 8 19.70 9.41 17.65
CA TRP A 8 20.42 8.21 18.05
C TRP A 8 19.94 7.54 19.36
N GLN A 9 19.09 6.55 19.27
CA GLN A 9 19.16 5.52 20.28
C GLN A 9 20.46 4.75 20.04
N THR A 10 21.52 5.22 20.65
CA THR A 10 22.67 4.41 20.96
C THR A 10 22.59 4.08 22.43
N GLU A 11 22.46 2.80 22.76
CA GLU A 11 23.05 2.33 23.99
C GLU A 11 24.51 2.76 23.99
N ILE A 12 24.98 3.31 25.09
CA ILE A 12 26.31 3.87 25.29
C ILE A 12 27.36 2.92 24.73
N GLY A 13 28.00 3.27 23.60
CA GLY A 13 29.19 2.59 23.11
C GLY A 13 29.33 2.42 21.59
N ASP A 14 28.30 2.24 20.81
CA ASP A 14 28.42 1.95 19.37
C ASP A 14 27.64 2.93 18.49
N TYR A 15 28.27 4.06 18.18
CA TYR A 15 27.81 5.04 17.24
C TYR A 15 27.92 4.53 15.81
N LYS A 16 26.90 3.80 15.31
CA LYS A 16 26.86 3.39 13.90
C LYS A 16 25.88 4.28 13.13
N ARG A 17 26.38 5.00 12.12
CA ARG A 17 25.57 5.81 11.20
C ARG A 17 24.43 5.00 10.55
N GLU A 18 24.59 3.69 10.53
CA GLU A 18 23.68 2.72 9.94
C GLU A 18 22.39 2.52 10.75
N ASN A 19 22.39 2.89 12.04
CA ASN A 19 21.26 2.70 12.95
C ASN A 19 20.35 3.93 13.09
N LYS A 20 20.54 4.96 12.24
CA LYS A 20 19.63 6.11 12.22
C LYS A 20 18.21 5.68 11.88
N THR A 21 17.25 6.11 12.67
CA THR A 21 15.84 5.87 12.42
C THR A 21 15.00 7.12 12.66
N ILE A 22 13.80 7.17 12.15
CA ILE A 22 12.79 8.16 12.52
C ILE A 22 12.07 7.62 13.76
N PRO A 23 11.95 8.40 14.86
CA PRO A 23 11.19 7.99 16.02
C PRO A 23 9.75 7.62 15.66
N GLU A 24 9.24 6.56 16.28
CA GLU A 24 7.92 6.02 15.98
C GLU A 24 6.80 7.07 16.14
N GLY A 25 6.85 7.89 17.20
CA GLY A 25 5.90 8.98 17.42
C GLY A 25 5.86 10.02 16.30
N LEU A 26 6.94 10.18 15.53
CA LEU A 26 6.99 11.05 14.34
C LEU A 26 6.63 10.30 13.06
N LEU A 27 6.97 9.02 12.99
CA LEU A 27 6.65 8.17 11.84
C LEU A 27 5.13 7.99 11.67
N TYR A 28 4.42 7.86 12.80
CA TYR A 28 2.96 7.70 12.87
C TYR A 28 2.25 8.96 13.41
N GLY A 29 2.93 10.08 13.49
CA GLY A 29 2.38 11.37 13.92
C GLY A 29 1.30 11.90 12.97
N THR A 30 0.83 13.11 13.23
CA THR A 30 -0.15 13.79 12.37
C THR A 30 0.40 13.94 10.94
N ILE A 31 -0.47 14.23 9.97
CA ILE A 31 -0.06 14.52 8.59
C ILE A 31 0.99 15.64 8.57
N ASN A 32 0.79 16.70 9.35
CA ASN A 32 1.72 17.82 9.43
C ASN A 32 3.08 17.40 10.02
N ASP A 33 3.10 16.59 11.07
CA ASP A 33 4.36 16.11 11.68
C ASP A 33 5.17 15.31 10.66
N ARG A 34 4.52 14.42 9.91
CA ARG A 34 5.16 13.61 8.86
C ARG A 34 5.69 14.47 7.71
N ILE A 35 4.95 15.49 7.29
CA ILE A 35 5.41 16.45 6.28
C ILE A 35 6.65 17.21 6.77
N GLU A 36 6.64 17.68 8.02
CA GLU A 36 7.76 18.43 8.58
C GLU A 36 9.02 17.57 8.76
N VAL A 37 8.87 16.32 9.19
CA VAL A 37 9.98 15.35 9.25
C VAL A 37 10.56 15.11 7.86
N LEU A 38 9.69 14.87 6.86
CA LEU A 38 10.12 14.69 5.48
C LEU A 38 10.88 15.90 4.97
N ARG A 39 10.37 17.10 5.21
CA ARG A 39 11.03 18.37 4.82
C ARG A 39 12.42 18.50 5.41
N GLY A 40 12.57 18.22 6.71
CA GLY A 40 13.87 18.26 7.37
C GLY A 40 14.88 17.29 6.76
N LEU A 41 14.46 16.07 6.47
CA LEU A 41 15.30 15.06 5.83
C LEU A 41 15.63 15.41 4.37
N MET A 42 14.67 15.91 3.63
CA MET A 42 14.87 16.31 2.24
C MET A 42 15.70 17.59 2.09
N ASP A 43 15.65 18.48 3.04
CA ASP A 43 16.50 19.69 3.04
C ASP A 43 17.98 19.33 3.21
N THR A 44 18.29 18.29 3.95
CA THR A 44 19.67 17.79 4.14
C THR A 44 20.10 16.87 2.99
N ASP A 45 19.57 15.68 2.95
CA ASP A 45 20.03 14.57 2.10
C ASP A 45 19.15 14.34 0.86
N GLY A 46 18.17 15.23 0.62
CA GLY A 46 17.24 15.12 -0.51
C GLY A 46 17.71 15.86 -1.75
N THR A 47 17.32 15.36 -2.90
CA THR A 47 17.60 15.94 -4.22
C THR A 47 16.32 16.01 -5.06
N ILE A 48 16.20 17.08 -5.85
CA ILE A 48 15.16 17.21 -6.88
C ILE A 48 15.70 16.64 -8.17
N ARG A 49 14.99 15.68 -8.73
CA ARG A 49 15.21 15.17 -10.08
C ARG A 49 14.27 15.85 -11.07
N GLU A 50 14.39 15.52 -12.33
CA GLU A 50 13.48 16.04 -13.35
C GLU A 50 12.03 15.57 -13.14
N LYS A 51 11.08 16.32 -13.66
CA LYS A 51 9.65 16.01 -13.72
C LYS A 51 8.98 15.75 -12.35
N GLY A 52 9.40 16.48 -11.29
CA GLY A 52 8.76 16.37 -9.97
C GLY A 52 9.02 15.05 -9.26
N THR A 53 10.09 14.36 -9.61
CA THR A 53 10.59 13.21 -8.88
C THR A 53 11.66 13.66 -7.90
N TYR A 54 11.64 13.09 -6.71
CA TYR A 54 12.57 13.38 -5.63
C TYR A 54 13.38 12.16 -5.28
N SER A 55 14.57 12.36 -4.73
CA SER A 55 15.36 11.26 -4.19
C SER A 55 15.98 11.66 -2.86
N PHE A 56 15.94 10.71 -1.92
CA PHE A 56 16.62 10.77 -0.64
C PHE A 56 17.69 9.68 -0.63
N CYS A 57 18.91 10.01 -0.19
CA CYS A 57 20.03 9.06 -0.17
C CYS A 57 20.62 8.97 1.23
N ASN A 58 20.73 7.77 1.78
CA ASN A 58 21.33 7.56 3.09
C ASN A 58 21.95 6.14 3.21
N THR A 59 22.89 5.99 4.14
CA THR A 59 23.48 4.68 4.46
C THR A 59 22.64 3.86 5.43
N SER A 60 21.71 4.49 6.17
CA SER A 60 20.79 3.80 7.07
C SER A 60 19.61 3.22 6.30
N GLU A 61 19.43 1.90 6.38
CA GLU A 61 18.26 1.22 5.85
C GLU A 61 16.98 1.63 6.58
N TYR A 62 17.06 1.77 7.91
CA TYR A 62 15.93 2.15 8.74
C TYR A 62 15.43 3.55 8.39
N LEU A 63 16.35 4.48 8.16
CA LEU A 63 15.98 5.84 7.75
C LEU A 63 15.36 5.87 6.35
N ALA A 64 15.89 5.07 5.42
CA ALA A 64 15.34 4.93 4.08
C ALA A 64 13.93 4.31 4.11
N LYS A 65 13.73 3.26 4.91
CA LYS A 65 12.40 2.67 5.15
C LYS A 65 11.43 3.66 5.79
N GLY A 66 11.89 4.48 6.74
CA GLY A 66 11.08 5.51 7.37
C GLY A 66 10.64 6.59 6.37
N VAL A 67 11.53 7.07 5.50
CA VAL A 67 11.18 8.02 4.43
C VAL A 67 10.19 7.39 3.45
N HIS A 68 10.40 6.14 3.06
CA HIS A 68 9.46 5.39 2.21
C HIS A 68 8.07 5.30 2.84
N HIS A 69 7.99 4.93 4.12
CA HIS A 69 6.74 4.85 4.86
C HIS A 69 6.02 6.21 4.91
N ILE A 70 6.73 7.29 5.28
CA ILE A 70 6.14 8.64 5.32
C ILE A 70 5.58 9.01 3.95
N VAL A 71 6.34 8.84 2.88
CA VAL A 71 5.89 9.17 1.52
C VAL A 71 4.64 8.37 1.15
N LYS A 72 4.62 7.05 1.41
CA LYS A 72 3.45 6.20 1.15
C LYS A 72 2.25 6.63 1.96
N SER A 73 2.43 6.92 3.24
CA SER A 73 1.36 7.37 4.13
C SER A 73 0.79 8.76 3.79
N LEU A 74 1.53 9.56 3.03
CA LEU A 74 1.10 10.84 2.46
C LEU A 74 0.48 10.69 1.04
N GLY A 75 0.24 9.46 0.60
CA GLY A 75 -0.35 9.16 -0.71
C GLY A 75 0.63 9.24 -1.87
N GLY A 76 1.93 9.29 -1.61
CA GLY A 76 2.98 9.33 -2.62
C GLY A 76 3.36 7.95 -3.17
N ASN A 77 4.06 7.96 -4.29
CA ASN A 77 4.73 6.77 -4.81
C ASN A 77 6.19 6.79 -4.43
N SER A 78 6.71 5.68 -3.92
CA SER A 78 8.13 5.57 -3.59
C SER A 78 8.67 4.17 -3.82
N LYS A 79 9.97 4.13 -4.15
CA LYS A 79 10.75 2.90 -4.34
C LYS A 79 12.08 3.06 -3.63
N ILE A 80 12.46 2.04 -2.85
CA ILE A 80 13.79 1.93 -2.25
C ILE A 80 14.67 1.10 -3.19
N THR A 81 15.85 1.60 -3.47
CA THR A 81 16.88 0.86 -4.22
C THR A 81 18.16 0.84 -3.39
N LYS A 82 18.70 -0.35 -3.16
CA LYS A 82 20.00 -0.54 -2.50
C LYS A 82 21.11 -0.50 -3.55
N TYR A 83 22.12 0.27 -3.28
CA TYR A 83 23.32 0.35 -4.08
C TYR A 83 24.52 -0.06 -3.22
N THR A 84 25.50 -0.67 -3.86
CA THR A 84 26.77 -1.01 -3.24
C THR A 84 27.90 -0.39 -4.06
N ASN A 85 28.77 0.36 -3.42
CA ASN A 85 30.00 0.83 -4.02
C ASN A 85 31.19 0.10 -3.39
N ALA A 86 32.41 0.42 -3.84
CA ALA A 86 33.64 -0.23 -3.35
C ALA A 86 33.88 -0.10 -1.83
N TYR A 87 33.19 0.84 -1.16
CA TYR A 87 33.41 1.15 0.26
C TYR A 87 32.22 0.81 1.15
N LYS A 88 30.98 1.06 0.71
CA LYS A 88 29.75 0.87 1.52
C LYS A 88 28.50 0.76 0.67
N GLY A 89 27.49 0.04 1.23
CA GLY A 89 26.14 0.08 0.74
C GLY A 89 25.44 1.39 1.14
N TYR A 90 24.53 1.86 0.29
CA TYR A 90 23.64 2.97 0.57
C TYR A 90 22.28 2.75 -0.06
N TYR A 91 21.28 3.45 0.44
CA TYR A 91 19.89 3.33 0.01
C TYR A 91 19.45 4.63 -0.64
N VAL A 92 18.78 4.51 -1.78
CA VAL A 92 18.16 5.63 -2.47
C VAL A 92 16.65 5.40 -2.47
N VAL A 93 15.91 6.33 -1.87
CA VAL A 93 14.46 6.38 -1.91
C VAL A 93 14.07 7.36 -3.01
N SER A 94 13.61 6.84 -4.15
CA SER A 94 13.05 7.66 -5.23
C SER A 94 11.55 7.76 -5.05
N PHE A 95 11.00 8.97 -5.11
CA PHE A 95 9.58 9.16 -4.85
C PHE A 95 8.97 10.37 -5.56
N SER A 96 7.64 10.41 -5.58
CA SER A 96 6.85 11.56 -6.00
C SER A 96 5.72 11.81 -4.98
N LEU A 97 5.34 13.07 -4.81
CA LEU A 97 4.25 13.50 -3.95
C LEU A 97 3.34 14.45 -4.73
N ARG A 98 2.04 14.35 -4.48
CA ARG A 98 1.05 15.24 -5.07
C ARG A 98 0.75 16.38 -4.10
N ASN A 99 0.80 17.62 -4.59
CA ASN A 99 0.42 18.84 -3.84
C ASN A 99 1.19 19.05 -2.51
N ILE A 100 2.32 18.36 -2.31
CA ILE A 100 3.16 18.53 -1.14
C ILE A 100 4.57 18.87 -1.59
N ASN A 101 5.03 20.07 -1.22
CA ASN A 101 6.43 20.44 -1.40
C ASN A 101 7.27 19.81 -0.27
N PRO A 102 8.18 18.88 -0.58
CA PRO A 102 8.99 18.20 0.43
C PRO A 102 10.22 19.00 0.90
N PHE A 103 10.28 20.30 0.63
CA PHE A 103 11.41 21.17 0.96
C PHE A 103 10.95 22.44 1.66
N LYS A 104 11.76 22.92 2.62
CA LYS A 104 11.69 24.27 3.22
C LYS A 104 12.81 25.18 2.75
N LEU A 105 13.99 24.64 2.49
CA LEU A 105 15.11 25.43 1.99
C LEU A 105 14.76 26.09 0.67
N LYS A 106 14.77 27.43 0.64
CA LYS A 106 14.34 28.24 -0.50
C LYS A 106 14.96 27.77 -1.83
N ARG A 107 16.27 27.51 -1.88
CA ARG A 107 16.98 27.04 -3.08
C ARG A 107 16.45 25.70 -3.64
N LYS A 108 15.82 24.87 -2.80
CA LYS A 108 15.18 23.61 -3.21
C LYS A 108 13.69 23.83 -3.42
N ALA A 109 13.03 24.55 -2.52
CA ALA A 109 11.61 24.83 -2.58
C ALA A 109 11.19 25.58 -3.85
N ASP A 110 12.00 26.55 -4.29
CA ASP A 110 11.74 27.34 -5.52
C ASP A 110 11.83 26.47 -6.81
N ARG A 111 12.47 25.32 -6.74
CA ARG A 111 12.56 24.35 -7.84
C ARG A 111 11.42 23.32 -7.82
N TRP A 112 10.59 23.36 -6.80
CA TRP A 112 9.43 22.51 -6.72
C TRP A 112 8.39 22.93 -7.77
N ILE A 113 7.91 21.95 -8.50
CA ILE A 113 6.85 22.14 -9.49
C ILE A 113 5.63 21.39 -8.99
N GLU A 114 4.52 22.09 -8.89
CA GLU A 114 3.26 21.46 -8.55
C GLU A 114 2.86 20.45 -9.63
N ASN A 115 3.04 19.19 -9.32
CA ASN A 115 2.74 18.09 -10.25
C ASN A 115 1.27 17.73 -10.19
N ASN A 116 0.45 18.42 -10.97
CA ASN A 116 -0.94 18.03 -11.20
C ASN A 116 -1.10 16.90 -12.22
N HIS A 117 -0.03 16.49 -12.91
CA HIS A 117 -0.20 15.77 -14.17
C HIS A 117 0.14 14.30 -14.22
N TYR A 118 0.95 13.69 -13.39
CA TYR A 118 1.26 12.27 -13.55
C TYR A 118 1.60 11.59 -12.23
N MET A 119 0.59 11.43 -11.42
CA MET A 119 0.54 10.19 -10.64
C MET A 119 -0.42 9.28 -11.38
N SER A 120 0.07 8.52 -12.35
CA SER A 120 -0.63 7.31 -12.76
C SER A 120 -0.92 6.56 -11.47
N GLY A 121 -2.19 6.37 -11.15
CA GLY A 121 -2.61 5.85 -9.85
C GLY A 121 -1.67 4.72 -9.47
N SER A 122 -1.25 4.69 -8.23
CA SER A 122 -0.37 3.66 -7.69
C SER A 122 -1.07 2.32 -7.83
N ARG A 123 -1.00 1.76 -9.05
CA ARG A 123 -1.54 0.42 -9.29
C ARG A 123 -0.61 -0.55 -8.61
N VAL A 124 -1.13 -1.24 -7.63
CA VAL A 124 -0.46 -2.37 -7.01
C VAL A 124 -0.96 -3.61 -7.74
N SER A 125 -0.04 -4.42 -8.22
CA SER A 125 -0.34 -5.73 -8.81
C SER A 125 0.12 -6.84 -7.87
N ILE A 126 -0.61 -7.93 -7.86
CA ILE A 126 -0.16 -9.15 -7.19
C ILE A 126 0.94 -9.75 -8.07
N GLU A 127 2.13 -9.91 -7.51
CA GLU A 127 3.29 -10.46 -8.21
C GLU A 127 3.33 -11.99 -8.11
N SER A 128 3.05 -12.52 -6.91
CA SER A 128 2.93 -13.97 -6.68
C SER A 128 1.89 -14.27 -5.60
N ILE A 129 1.34 -15.46 -5.62
CA ILE A 129 0.51 -16.03 -4.58
C ILE A 129 1.11 -17.39 -4.27
N GLU A 130 1.55 -17.57 -3.03
CA GLU A 130 2.19 -18.80 -2.57
C GLU A 130 1.39 -19.37 -1.40
N ALA A 131 1.11 -20.68 -1.45
CA ALA A 131 0.48 -21.36 -0.34
C ALA A 131 1.46 -21.49 0.83
N ILE A 132 1.00 -21.19 2.03
CA ILE A 132 1.75 -21.46 3.25
C ILE A 132 1.25 -22.78 3.85
N GLU A 133 2.18 -23.70 4.13
CA GLU A 133 1.85 -25.03 4.69
C GLU A 133 1.40 -24.94 6.16
N GLU A 134 1.76 -23.86 6.85
CA GLU A 134 1.44 -23.66 8.26
C GLU A 134 0.10 -22.96 8.46
N THR A 135 -0.68 -23.46 9.41
CA THR A 135 -1.89 -22.75 9.87
C THR A 135 -1.49 -21.53 10.67
N VAL A 136 -1.76 -20.34 10.17
CA VAL A 136 -1.51 -19.08 10.87
C VAL A 136 -2.76 -18.56 11.55
N PHE A 137 -2.58 -18.06 12.78
CA PHE A 137 -3.65 -17.35 13.47
C PHE A 137 -3.97 -16.07 12.74
N SER A 138 -5.22 -15.92 12.30
CA SER A 138 -5.69 -14.72 11.60
C SER A 138 -6.85 -14.06 12.34
N LYS A 139 -6.98 -12.75 12.18
CA LYS A 139 -8.06 -11.95 12.75
C LYS A 139 -8.77 -11.16 11.65
N CYS A 140 -10.10 -11.20 11.69
CA CYS A 140 -10.92 -10.28 10.93
C CYS A 140 -11.08 -8.98 11.75
N ILE A 141 -10.73 -7.84 11.16
CA ILE A 141 -10.86 -6.53 11.79
C ILE A 141 -12.11 -5.82 11.28
N SER A 142 -12.79 -5.11 12.18
CA SER A 142 -13.86 -4.18 11.83
C SER A 142 -13.40 -2.76 12.13
N VAL A 143 -13.63 -1.84 11.19
CA VAL A 143 -13.20 -0.45 11.30
C VAL A 143 -14.43 0.44 11.36
N ASP A 144 -14.45 1.33 12.36
CA ASP A 144 -15.51 2.32 12.49
C ASP A 144 -15.18 3.56 11.65
N SER A 145 -15.28 3.40 10.34
CA SER A 145 -15.18 4.49 9.38
C SER A 145 -16.34 4.39 8.38
N PRO A 146 -16.78 5.50 7.77
CA PRO A 146 -17.87 5.47 6.80
C PRO A 146 -17.60 4.53 5.61
N THR A 147 -16.35 4.44 5.18
CA THR A 147 -15.92 3.60 4.05
C THR A 147 -15.56 2.16 4.45
N LYS A 148 -15.51 1.85 5.76
CA LYS A 148 -15.02 0.57 6.30
C LYS A 148 -13.63 0.17 5.79
N SER A 149 -12.88 1.13 5.26
CA SER A 149 -11.55 0.92 4.70
C SER A 149 -10.47 1.16 5.76
N TYR A 150 -9.39 0.41 5.64
CA TYR A 150 -8.19 0.54 6.45
C TYR A 150 -6.94 0.42 5.58
N LEU A 151 -5.81 0.79 6.14
CA LEU A 151 -4.51 0.68 5.48
C LEU A 151 -3.82 -0.61 5.93
N ILE A 152 -3.31 -1.35 4.97
CA ILE A 152 -2.37 -2.44 5.20
C ILE A 152 -0.95 -1.99 4.89
N GLU A 153 0.00 -2.89 4.92
CA GLU A 153 1.40 -2.62 4.61
C GLU A 153 1.56 -1.82 3.31
N ASN A 154 2.53 -0.92 3.28
CA ASN A 154 2.76 0.03 2.19
C ASN A 154 1.61 1.00 1.92
N SER A 155 0.77 1.26 2.92
CA SER A 155 -0.37 2.19 2.85
C SER A 155 -1.39 1.84 1.75
N ILE A 156 -1.55 0.56 1.45
CA ILE A 156 -2.58 0.08 0.52
C ILE A 156 -3.93 0.17 1.22
N VAL A 157 -4.86 0.91 0.62
CA VAL A 157 -6.23 1.00 1.11
C VAL A 157 -6.97 -0.27 0.76
N THR A 158 -7.55 -0.92 1.74
CA THR A 158 -8.36 -2.13 1.56
C THR A 158 -9.50 -2.19 2.55
N HIS A 159 -10.38 -3.14 2.35
CA HIS A 159 -11.37 -3.58 3.34
C HIS A 159 -11.55 -5.11 3.21
N ASN A 160 -11.92 -5.76 4.29
CA ASN A 160 -12.00 -7.22 4.37
C ASN A 160 -13.03 -7.85 3.41
N THR A 161 -14.15 -7.17 3.18
CA THR A 161 -15.24 -7.69 2.33
C THR A 161 -14.77 -7.95 0.89
N THR A 162 -13.97 -7.06 0.32
CA THR A 162 -13.50 -7.20 -1.07
C THR A 162 -12.68 -8.48 -1.24
N LEU A 163 -11.74 -8.73 -0.34
CA LEU A 163 -10.86 -9.89 -0.44
C LEU A 163 -11.62 -11.19 -0.17
N SER A 164 -12.36 -11.26 0.94
CA SER A 164 -13.00 -12.49 1.37
C SER A 164 -14.29 -12.81 0.62
N ALA A 165 -15.04 -11.82 0.18
CA ALA A 165 -16.31 -12.06 -0.51
C ALA A 165 -16.14 -11.99 -2.05
N GLU A 166 -15.59 -10.92 -2.61
CA GLU A 166 -15.53 -10.77 -4.06
C GLU A 166 -14.53 -11.72 -4.71
N TYR A 167 -13.27 -11.71 -4.23
CA TYR A 167 -12.22 -12.53 -4.84
C TYR A 167 -12.40 -14.03 -4.55
N MET A 168 -12.89 -14.38 -3.38
CA MET A 168 -13.16 -15.79 -3.07
C MET A 168 -14.27 -16.39 -3.93
N ILE A 169 -15.34 -15.63 -4.20
CA ILE A 169 -16.40 -16.08 -5.12
C ILE A 169 -15.86 -16.22 -6.54
N LEU A 170 -15.06 -15.26 -7.03
CA LEU A 170 -14.45 -15.34 -8.35
C LEU A 170 -13.44 -16.50 -8.44
N TYR A 171 -12.68 -16.75 -7.39
CA TYR A 171 -11.77 -17.89 -7.32
C TYR A 171 -12.54 -19.21 -7.45
N MET A 172 -13.59 -19.38 -6.65
CA MET A 172 -14.45 -20.58 -6.74
C MET A 172 -15.10 -20.72 -8.11
N ALA A 173 -15.49 -19.61 -8.75
CA ALA A 173 -16.07 -19.62 -10.09
C ALA A 173 -15.07 -20.04 -11.16
N VAL A 174 -13.77 -19.76 -11.00
CA VAL A 174 -12.70 -20.17 -11.94
C VAL A 174 -12.31 -21.62 -11.73
N TYR A 175 -12.08 -22.03 -10.49
CA TYR A 175 -11.47 -23.32 -10.17
C TYR A 175 -12.48 -24.42 -9.82
N GLY A 176 -13.72 -24.04 -9.46
CA GLY A 176 -14.77 -24.98 -9.05
C GLY A 176 -14.54 -25.65 -7.68
N GLU A 177 -13.44 -25.31 -7.02
CA GLU A 177 -13.05 -25.89 -5.74
C GLU A 177 -12.41 -24.87 -4.81
N LEU A 178 -12.37 -25.18 -3.53
CA LEU A 178 -11.69 -24.41 -2.51
C LEU A 178 -10.75 -25.32 -1.74
N ASP A 179 -9.53 -24.89 -1.53
CA ASP A 179 -8.52 -25.65 -0.82
C ASP A 179 -8.96 -25.97 0.62
N GLY A 180 -8.79 -27.21 1.05
CA GLY A 180 -9.29 -27.70 2.34
C GLY A 180 -10.81 -27.97 2.42
N VAL A 181 -11.59 -27.56 1.42
CA VAL A 181 -13.05 -27.80 1.34
C VAL A 181 -13.44 -28.77 0.22
N GLY A 182 -12.66 -28.73 -0.87
CA GLY A 182 -12.93 -29.51 -2.09
C GLY A 182 -13.91 -28.79 -3.03
N LYS A 183 -14.65 -29.57 -3.83
CA LYS A 183 -15.55 -29.06 -4.86
C LYS A 183 -16.69 -28.21 -4.27
N VAL A 184 -16.82 -26.99 -4.74
CA VAL A 184 -17.87 -26.04 -4.32
C VAL A 184 -18.87 -25.85 -5.45
N THR A 185 -20.10 -26.30 -5.23
CA THR A 185 -21.20 -26.18 -6.21
C THR A 185 -22.20 -25.09 -5.85
N VAL A 186 -22.26 -24.71 -4.57
CA VAL A 186 -23.16 -23.67 -4.04
C VAL A 186 -22.46 -22.89 -2.95
N GLY A 187 -22.51 -21.58 -3.02
CA GLY A 187 -22.09 -20.66 -1.96
C GLY A 187 -23.23 -19.73 -1.56
N MET A 188 -23.34 -19.41 -0.29
CA MET A 188 -24.30 -18.44 0.22
C MET A 188 -23.56 -17.25 0.82
N TYR A 189 -23.91 -16.05 0.38
CA TYR A 189 -23.46 -14.81 0.99
C TYR A 189 -24.60 -14.18 1.80
N VAL A 190 -24.29 -13.84 3.05
CA VAL A 190 -25.23 -13.18 3.95
C VAL A 190 -24.70 -11.78 4.24
N GLY A 191 -25.39 -10.76 3.78
CA GLY A 191 -25.09 -9.37 4.06
C GLY A 191 -26.03 -8.80 5.13
N ASP A 192 -25.73 -7.58 5.57
CA ASP A 192 -26.55 -6.82 6.53
C ASP A 192 -27.94 -6.48 5.95
N THR A 193 -27.99 -6.14 4.67
CA THR A 193 -29.21 -5.85 3.91
C THR A 193 -29.08 -6.36 2.47
N MET A 194 -30.24 -6.57 1.82
CA MET A 194 -30.26 -6.93 0.39
C MET A 194 -29.68 -5.83 -0.48
N ASP A 195 -30.01 -4.56 -0.21
CA ASP A 195 -29.62 -3.45 -1.08
C ASP A 195 -28.14 -3.04 -0.85
N ASN A 196 -27.71 -2.88 0.38
CA ASN A 196 -26.36 -2.40 0.68
C ASN A 196 -25.31 -3.53 0.77
N GLY A 197 -25.71 -4.73 1.17
CA GLY A 197 -24.81 -5.88 1.27
C GLY A 197 -24.80 -6.71 0.00
N CYS A 198 -25.90 -7.41 -0.27
CA CYS A 198 -25.93 -8.44 -1.30
C CYS A 198 -25.88 -7.88 -2.73
N LYS A 199 -26.65 -6.83 -3.04
CA LYS A 199 -26.65 -6.22 -4.38
C LYS A 199 -25.32 -5.54 -4.70
N ASN A 200 -24.71 -4.87 -3.73
CA ASN A 200 -23.40 -4.23 -3.94
C ASN A 200 -22.32 -5.26 -4.23
N LEU A 201 -22.27 -6.36 -3.47
CA LEU A 201 -21.34 -7.46 -3.75
C LEU A 201 -21.54 -8.02 -5.16
N ARG A 202 -22.78 -8.33 -5.52
CA ARG A 202 -23.13 -8.83 -6.85
C ARG A 202 -22.70 -7.85 -7.96
N ASN A 203 -23.01 -6.56 -7.82
CA ASN A 203 -22.63 -5.54 -8.79
C ASN A 203 -21.11 -5.42 -8.94
N ASN A 204 -20.36 -5.51 -7.85
CA ASN A 204 -18.91 -5.49 -7.89
C ASN A 204 -18.34 -6.72 -8.62
N ILE A 205 -18.89 -7.91 -8.37
CA ILE A 205 -18.49 -9.14 -9.05
C ILE A 205 -18.81 -9.06 -10.55
N GLU A 206 -20.01 -8.61 -10.90
CA GLU A 206 -20.42 -8.39 -12.29
C GLU A 206 -19.50 -7.38 -13.00
N HIS A 207 -19.18 -6.27 -12.35
CA HIS A 207 -18.25 -5.28 -12.90
C HIS A 207 -16.86 -5.87 -13.13
N ARG A 208 -16.32 -6.64 -12.17
CA ARG A 208 -15.01 -7.31 -12.32
C ARG A 208 -15.01 -8.32 -13.46
N TYR A 209 -16.05 -9.12 -13.54
CA TYR A 209 -16.21 -10.09 -14.62
C TYR A 209 -16.23 -9.40 -15.99
N ASN A 210 -17.06 -8.37 -16.15
CA ASN A 210 -17.21 -7.64 -17.42
C ASN A 210 -15.93 -6.92 -17.87
N ASN A 211 -15.05 -6.56 -16.96
CA ASN A 211 -13.80 -5.85 -17.24
C ASN A 211 -12.54 -6.73 -17.19
N SER A 212 -12.70 -8.06 -17.13
CA SER A 212 -11.56 -8.99 -17.07
C SER A 212 -11.62 -10.03 -18.17
N GLU A 213 -10.73 -9.93 -19.14
CA GLU A 213 -10.57 -10.94 -20.19
C GLU A 213 -10.13 -12.29 -19.61
N PHE A 214 -9.37 -12.31 -18.51
CA PHE A 214 -9.02 -13.52 -17.78
C PHE A 214 -10.27 -14.24 -17.29
N LEU A 215 -11.16 -13.55 -16.56
CA LEU A 215 -12.38 -14.16 -16.02
C LEU A 215 -13.30 -14.68 -17.14
N LYS A 216 -13.48 -13.94 -18.22
CA LYS A 216 -14.29 -14.37 -19.37
C LYS A 216 -13.71 -15.63 -20.05
N ARG A 217 -12.40 -15.78 -20.04
CA ARG A 217 -11.75 -16.97 -20.60
C ARG A 217 -11.99 -18.23 -19.77
N PHE A 218 -11.99 -18.11 -18.44
CA PHE A 218 -12.13 -19.26 -17.52
C PHE A 218 -13.57 -19.51 -17.07
N ILE A 219 -14.43 -18.50 -17.18
CA ILE A 219 -15.85 -18.58 -16.83
C ILE A 219 -16.65 -18.14 -18.07
N PRO A 220 -16.83 -19.03 -19.06
CA PRO A 220 -17.41 -18.64 -20.35
C PRO A 220 -18.90 -18.26 -20.26
N THR A 221 -19.62 -18.76 -19.28
CA THR A 221 -21.03 -18.45 -19.12
C THR A 221 -21.33 -17.99 -17.70
N VAL A 222 -21.95 -16.83 -17.62
CA VAL A 222 -22.35 -16.20 -16.34
C VAL A 222 -23.79 -15.68 -16.47
N ARG A 223 -24.55 -15.84 -15.40
CA ARG A 223 -25.87 -15.25 -15.26
C ARG A 223 -25.98 -14.50 -13.96
N PHE A 224 -26.25 -13.21 -14.02
CA PHE A 224 -26.52 -12.36 -12.86
C PHE A 224 -28.00 -12.05 -12.76
N THR A 225 -28.58 -12.28 -11.58
CA THR A 225 -29.94 -11.85 -11.21
C THR A 225 -29.86 -11.02 -9.93
N ASP A 226 -30.95 -10.46 -9.47
CA ASP A 226 -30.96 -9.62 -8.26
C ASP A 226 -30.44 -10.33 -7.00
N SER A 227 -30.64 -11.64 -6.90
CA SER A 227 -30.30 -12.42 -5.71
C SER A 227 -29.40 -13.62 -5.97
N ARG A 228 -28.99 -13.85 -7.22
CA ARG A 228 -28.24 -15.05 -7.60
C ARG A 228 -27.20 -14.76 -8.66
N MET A 229 -26.07 -15.39 -8.55
CA MET A 229 -25.01 -15.44 -9.55
C MET A 229 -24.77 -16.91 -9.92
N GLU A 230 -24.76 -17.21 -11.20
CA GLU A 230 -24.49 -18.54 -11.73
C GLU A 230 -23.24 -18.47 -12.62
N PHE A 231 -22.27 -19.31 -12.36
CA PHE A 231 -21.03 -19.43 -13.10
C PHE A 231 -20.94 -20.83 -13.68
N THR A 232 -20.51 -20.91 -14.94
CA THR A 232 -20.25 -22.21 -15.60
C THR A 232 -18.81 -22.22 -16.06
N ASN A 233 -18.02 -23.12 -15.56
CA ASN A 233 -16.63 -23.37 -15.91
C ASN A 233 -16.50 -24.74 -16.59
#